data_bace9372afe42cfce7931574e35476f9
#
_entry.id   bace9372afe42cfce7931574e35476f9
#
_cell.length_a   1.000
_cell.length_b   1.000
_cell.length_c   1.000
_cell.angle_alpha   90.00
_cell.angle_beta   90.00
_cell.angle_gamma   90.00
#
_symmetry.space_group_name_H-M   'P 1'
#
loop_
_entity.id
_entity.type
_entity.pdbx_description
1 polymer ?
#
loop_
_entity_poly.entity_id
_entity_poly.type
_entity_poly.pdbx_seq_one_letter_code
_entity_poly.pdbx_strand_id
1 'polypeptide(L)'
;MIKIVGGIALGVALLVLALPTIVHKAGLHPEYNGEAVQLPAGKRALIIATNQAVLSAPGETTGDATGVMASEMTHPYYRFLDAGMQVDLASIKGGKIPVDPQTINRLLKTPEDDRFLADPAFLAKVENSMRIDDVDFTQHDIIFMAGGFGAAYDLGYSPVLAEKISEAYYASNEPVIGGVCHGVLGLINAKDRDGKSLIAGRRMTGVTDKQIKELGIIEITPQHPETELRKAGVIFESNTRIMDFLATLVVVDDEERFVTGQNQNSGRETAHRMLELVASKST
;
A
#
# COMPACT_ATOMS: atom_id res chain seq x y z
N MET A 1 -3.45 30.81 -41.58
CA MET A 1 -3.83 30.75 -40.15
C MET A 1 -4.57 29.46 -39.77
N ILE A 2 -5.62 29.02 -40.45
CA ILE A 2 -6.41 27.84 -40.10
C ILE A 2 -5.56 26.53 -40.06
N LYS A 3 -4.63 26.33 -41.00
CA LYS A 3 -3.76 25.14 -41.03
C LYS A 3 -2.76 25.07 -39.85
N ILE A 4 -2.28 26.24 -39.38
CA ILE A 4 -1.33 26.32 -38.25
C ILE A 4 -2.06 26.02 -36.94
N VAL A 5 -3.27 26.60 -36.77
CA VAL A 5 -4.09 26.34 -35.57
C VAL A 5 -4.51 24.87 -35.49
N GLY A 6 -4.88 24.24 -36.63
CA GLY A 6 -5.20 22.84 -36.71
C GLY A 6 -4.01 21.92 -36.33
N GLY A 7 -2.80 22.27 -36.78
CA GLY A 7 -1.57 21.53 -36.45
C GLY A 7 -1.21 21.63 -34.98
N ILE A 8 -1.36 22.81 -34.35
CA ILE A 8 -1.13 23.00 -32.92
C ILE A 8 -2.15 22.22 -32.10
N ALA A 9 -3.44 22.29 -32.44
CA ALA A 9 -4.50 21.56 -31.75
C ALA A 9 -4.27 20.01 -31.81
N LEU A 10 -3.87 19.48 -32.98
CA LEU A 10 -3.54 18.08 -33.14
C LEU A 10 -2.31 17.69 -32.30
N GLY A 11 -1.26 18.51 -32.29
CA GLY A 11 -0.06 18.27 -31.48
C GLY A 11 -0.36 18.22 -29.98
N VAL A 12 -1.18 19.14 -29.48
CA VAL A 12 -1.63 19.17 -28.08
C VAL A 12 -2.47 17.93 -27.76
N ALA A 13 -3.40 17.55 -28.64
CA ALA A 13 -4.21 16.34 -28.44
C ALA A 13 -3.36 15.08 -28.38
N LEU A 14 -2.37 14.93 -29.26
CA LEU A 14 -1.43 13.80 -29.24
C LEU A 14 -0.57 13.78 -27.97
N LEU A 15 -0.12 14.94 -27.50
CA LEU A 15 0.63 15.04 -26.24
C LEU A 15 -0.22 14.62 -25.04
N VAL A 16 -1.46 15.10 -24.95
CA VAL A 16 -2.42 14.70 -23.89
C VAL A 16 -2.72 13.20 -23.94
N LEU A 17 -2.83 12.62 -25.14
CA LEU A 17 -3.02 11.17 -25.30
C LEU A 17 -1.80 10.35 -24.88
N ALA A 18 -0.58 10.86 -25.13
CA ALA A 18 0.67 10.20 -24.80
C ALA A 18 1.11 10.39 -23.34
N LEU A 19 0.56 11.40 -22.65
CA LEU A 19 1.00 11.79 -21.30
C LEU A 19 1.06 10.64 -20.29
N PRO A 20 0.05 9.75 -20.17
CA PRO A 20 0.13 8.59 -19.27
C PRO A 20 1.35 7.72 -19.57
N THR A 21 1.56 7.37 -20.83
CA THR A 21 2.72 6.56 -21.26
C THR A 21 4.05 7.24 -20.93
N ILE A 22 4.12 8.56 -21.10
CA ILE A 22 5.33 9.34 -20.80
C ILE A 22 5.62 9.29 -19.30
N VAL A 23 4.63 9.50 -18.45
CA VAL A 23 4.79 9.52 -16.99
C VAL A 23 5.19 8.14 -16.45
N HIS A 24 4.54 7.08 -16.94
CA HIS A 24 4.93 5.70 -16.57
C HIS A 24 6.35 5.36 -17.03
N LYS A 25 6.76 5.73 -18.25
CA LYS A 25 8.15 5.58 -18.70
C LYS A 25 9.15 6.43 -17.92
N ALA A 26 8.72 7.56 -17.35
CA ALA A 26 9.55 8.38 -16.46
C ALA A 26 9.74 7.76 -15.06
N GLY A 27 9.06 6.66 -14.76
CA GLY A 27 9.25 5.88 -13.53
C GLY A 27 8.07 5.87 -12.57
N LEU A 28 6.87 6.28 -13.01
CA LEU A 28 5.66 6.07 -12.22
C LEU A 28 5.19 4.62 -12.35
N HIS A 29 4.95 3.94 -11.22
CA HIS A 29 4.56 2.52 -11.13
C HIS A 29 5.45 1.60 -11.98
N PRO A 30 6.77 1.53 -11.69
CA PRO A 30 7.68 0.72 -12.49
C PRO A 30 7.26 -0.75 -12.47
N GLU A 31 7.50 -1.43 -13.60
CA GLU A 31 7.33 -2.87 -13.65
C GLU A 31 8.36 -3.55 -12.74
N TYR A 32 7.95 -4.65 -12.13
CA TYR A 32 8.85 -5.51 -11.40
C TYR A 32 8.90 -6.90 -12.04
N ASN A 33 10.06 -7.24 -12.61
CA ASN A 33 10.29 -8.44 -13.40
C ASN A 33 10.97 -9.56 -12.58
N GLY A 34 10.56 -9.78 -11.34
CA GLY A 34 10.99 -10.95 -10.57
C GLY A 34 10.47 -12.26 -11.17
N GLU A 35 11.15 -13.36 -10.88
CA GLU A 35 10.69 -14.68 -11.32
C GLU A 35 9.29 -14.99 -10.79
N ALA A 36 8.46 -15.62 -11.61
CA ALA A 36 7.10 -15.95 -11.19
C ALA A 36 7.12 -16.92 -10.00
N VAL A 37 6.48 -16.51 -8.89
CA VAL A 37 6.32 -17.35 -7.70
C VAL A 37 4.98 -18.08 -7.79
N GLN A 38 4.99 -19.39 -7.57
CA GLN A 38 3.80 -20.22 -7.41
C GLN A 38 3.85 -20.87 -6.04
N LEU A 39 2.79 -20.75 -5.27
CA LEU A 39 2.71 -21.28 -3.92
C LEU A 39 1.85 -22.54 -3.85
N PRO A 40 2.10 -23.44 -2.89
CA PRO A 40 1.21 -24.57 -2.64
C PRO A 40 -0.21 -24.12 -2.33
N ALA A 41 -1.19 -24.97 -2.66
CA ALA A 41 -2.59 -24.71 -2.34
C ALA A 41 -2.80 -24.51 -0.81
N GLY A 42 -3.76 -23.64 -0.47
CA GLY A 42 -4.12 -23.36 0.92
C GLY A 42 -3.42 -22.14 1.52
N LYS A 43 -2.47 -21.53 0.81
CA LYS A 43 -1.84 -20.27 1.25
C LYS A 43 -2.82 -19.10 1.18
N ARG A 44 -2.77 -18.22 2.19
CA ARG A 44 -3.70 -17.09 2.34
C ARG A 44 -2.97 -15.78 2.54
N ALA A 45 -3.46 -14.74 1.89
CA ALA A 45 -3.03 -13.37 2.09
C ALA A 45 -4.19 -12.52 2.61
N LEU A 46 -3.92 -11.63 3.55
CA LEU A 46 -4.83 -10.60 4.05
C LEU A 46 -4.32 -9.24 3.59
N ILE A 47 -5.16 -8.50 2.87
CA ILE A 47 -4.91 -7.09 2.56
C ILE A 47 -5.80 -6.24 3.46
N ILE A 48 -5.20 -5.27 4.14
CA ILE A 48 -5.89 -4.36 5.05
C ILE A 48 -5.85 -2.96 4.46
N ALA A 49 -6.99 -2.27 4.43
CA ALA A 49 -7.12 -0.92 3.93
C ALA A 49 -7.89 -0.01 4.92
N THR A 50 -7.84 1.29 4.63
CA THR A 50 -8.53 2.33 5.39
C THR A 50 -10.05 2.33 5.14
N ASN A 51 -10.81 2.87 6.12
CA ASN A 51 -12.20 3.30 5.90
C ASN A 51 -12.33 4.83 5.78
N GLN A 52 -11.23 5.58 5.86
CA GLN A 52 -11.28 7.05 5.76
C GLN A 52 -11.51 7.48 4.32
N ALA A 53 -12.58 8.25 4.10
CA ALA A 53 -13.03 8.70 2.78
C ALA A 53 -12.82 10.20 2.54
N VAL A 54 -12.39 10.96 3.54
CA VAL A 54 -12.26 12.41 3.50
C VAL A 54 -10.86 12.82 3.93
N LEU A 55 -10.18 13.58 3.11
CA LEU A 55 -8.90 14.23 3.41
C LEU A 55 -9.20 15.55 4.10
N SER A 56 -9.31 15.54 5.42
CA SER A 56 -9.70 16.70 6.23
C SER A 56 -8.54 17.21 7.08
N ALA A 57 -8.41 18.53 7.19
CA ALA A 57 -7.45 19.13 8.10
C ALA A 57 -7.77 18.79 9.57
N PRO A 58 -6.78 18.86 10.49
CA PRO A 58 -7.00 18.59 11.91
C PRO A 58 -8.15 19.42 12.51
N GLY A 59 -9.11 18.73 13.11
CA GLY A 59 -10.31 19.35 13.70
C GLY A 59 -11.45 19.61 12.72
N GLU A 60 -11.27 19.33 11.44
CA GLU A 60 -12.31 19.43 10.41
C GLU A 60 -12.88 18.04 10.05
N THR A 61 -14.11 18.05 9.53
CA THR A 61 -14.80 16.83 9.07
C THR A 61 -15.10 16.84 7.59
N THR A 62 -14.74 17.92 6.90
CA THR A 62 -14.93 18.14 5.46
C THR A 62 -13.59 18.29 4.78
N GLY A 63 -13.52 17.92 3.49
CA GLY A 63 -12.32 17.99 2.67
C GLY A 63 -12.51 17.24 1.36
N ASP A 64 -11.43 17.05 0.64
CA ASP A 64 -11.44 16.30 -0.61
C ASP A 64 -11.71 14.81 -0.38
N ALA A 65 -12.28 14.15 -1.39
CA ALA A 65 -12.44 12.70 -1.35
C ALA A 65 -11.06 12.03 -1.36
N THR A 66 -10.90 11.00 -0.52
CA THR A 66 -9.68 10.19 -0.41
C THR A 66 -10.01 8.72 -0.11
N GLY A 67 -9.02 7.93 0.23
CA GLY A 67 -9.17 6.53 0.54
C GLY A 67 -7.85 5.77 0.43
N VAL A 68 -7.95 4.48 0.08
CA VAL A 68 -6.82 3.68 -0.34
C VAL A 68 -6.33 4.12 -1.72
N MET A 69 -5.04 4.18 -1.93
CA MET A 69 -4.48 4.34 -3.27
C MET A 69 -4.71 3.07 -4.07
N ALA A 70 -5.38 3.16 -5.22
CA ALA A 70 -5.80 1.99 -6.00
C ALA A 70 -4.65 1.01 -6.24
N SER A 71 -3.53 1.47 -6.80
CA SER A 71 -2.37 0.63 -7.10
C SER A 71 -1.72 -0.04 -5.88
N GLU A 72 -1.82 0.57 -4.70
CA GLU A 72 -1.28 -0.01 -3.45
C GLU A 72 -2.17 -1.15 -2.90
N MET A 73 -3.39 -1.26 -3.40
CA MET A 73 -4.30 -2.38 -3.11
C MET A 73 -4.34 -3.39 -4.26
N THR A 74 -4.38 -2.94 -5.51
CA THR A 74 -4.54 -3.81 -6.67
C THR A 74 -3.28 -4.58 -7.04
N HIS A 75 -2.10 -3.96 -6.93
CA HIS A 75 -0.82 -4.63 -7.18
C HIS A 75 -0.62 -5.86 -6.27
N PRO A 76 -0.69 -5.75 -4.93
CA PRO A 76 -0.55 -6.91 -4.07
C PRO A 76 -1.69 -7.92 -4.26
N TYR A 77 -2.94 -7.45 -4.45
CA TYR A 77 -4.08 -8.34 -4.64
C TYR A 77 -3.86 -9.30 -5.81
N TYR A 78 -3.54 -8.76 -6.98
CA TYR A 78 -3.35 -9.61 -8.16
C TYR A 78 -2.03 -10.38 -8.10
N ARG A 79 -0.99 -9.82 -7.51
CA ARG A 79 0.28 -10.55 -7.34
C ARG A 79 0.10 -11.79 -6.46
N PHE A 80 -0.64 -11.69 -5.37
CA PHE A 80 -0.95 -12.82 -4.48
C PHE A 80 -1.93 -13.81 -5.13
N LEU A 81 -2.97 -13.31 -5.78
CA LEU A 81 -3.95 -14.13 -6.49
C LEU A 81 -3.29 -14.97 -7.59
N ASP A 82 -2.47 -14.32 -8.43
CA ASP A 82 -1.77 -14.95 -9.55
C ASP A 82 -0.69 -15.95 -9.07
N ALA A 83 -0.19 -15.83 -7.83
CA ALA A 83 0.68 -16.80 -7.19
C ALA A 83 -0.07 -18.01 -6.58
N GLY A 84 -1.41 -18.06 -6.68
CA GLY A 84 -2.25 -19.16 -6.20
C GLY A 84 -2.77 -19.01 -4.77
N MET A 85 -2.62 -17.83 -4.14
CA MET A 85 -3.13 -17.58 -2.80
C MET A 85 -4.64 -17.27 -2.81
N GLN A 86 -5.31 -17.61 -1.70
CA GLN A 86 -6.59 -16.99 -1.36
C GLN A 86 -6.32 -15.59 -0.81
N VAL A 87 -6.96 -14.57 -1.38
CA VAL A 87 -6.75 -13.18 -0.96
C VAL A 87 -8.00 -12.66 -0.27
N ASP A 88 -7.88 -12.38 1.01
CA ASP A 88 -8.90 -11.76 1.83
C ASP A 88 -8.68 -10.25 1.89
N LEU A 89 -9.77 -9.49 2.00
CA LEU A 89 -9.75 -8.04 2.08
C LEU A 89 -10.48 -7.57 3.33
N ALA A 90 -9.80 -6.81 4.17
CA ALA A 90 -10.36 -6.24 5.39
C ALA A 90 -10.13 -4.73 5.47
N SER A 91 -10.92 -4.07 6.28
CA SER A 91 -10.71 -2.67 6.64
C SER A 91 -10.98 -2.46 8.13
N ILE A 92 -10.55 -1.34 8.66
CA ILE A 92 -10.63 -1.05 10.10
C ILE A 92 -12.05 -1.25 10.67
N LYS A 93 -13.09 -0.84 9.92
CA LYS A 93 -14.49 -0.91 10.33
C LYS A 93 -15.31 -1.94 9.56
N GLY A 94 -14.72 -2.59 8.56
CA GLY A 94 -15.46 -3.40 7.59
C GLY A 94 -16.31 -2.58 6.62
N GLY A 95 -17.01 -3.26 5.73
CA GLY A 95 -17.85 -2.64 4.71
C GLY A 95 -17.05 -2.02 3.58
N LYS A 96 -17.51 -0.90 3.06
CA LYS A 96 -16.89 -0.26 1.89
C LYS A 96 -15.51 0.29 2.20
N ILE A 97 -14.53 -0.10 1.39
CA ILE A 97 -13.22 0.55 1.32
C ILE A 97 -13.32 1.71 0.34
N PRO A 98 -13.12 2.97 0.78
CA PRO A 98 -13.05 4.09 -0.13
C PRO A 98 -11.76 4.01 -0.97
N VAL A 99 -11.89 4.04 -2.28
CA VAL A 99 -10.77 4.15 -3.22
C VAL A 99 -10.61 5.63 -3.58
N ASP A 100 -9.41 6.16 -3.43
CA ASP A 100 -9.15 7.55 -3.76
C ASP A 100 -9.39 7.80 -5.26
N PRO A 101 -10.37 8.66 -5.62
CA PRO A 101 -10.75 8.87 -7.01
C PRO A 101 -9.65 9.48 -7.87
N GLN A 102 -8.67 10.16 -7.24
CA GLN A 102 -7.53 10.72 -7.96
C GLN A 102 -6.60 9.61 -8.48
N THR A 103 -6.58 8.44 -7.84
CA THR A 103 -5.65 7.35 -8.15
C THR A 103 -6.12 6.45 -9.30
N ILE A 104 -7.41 6.47 -9.61
CA ILE A 104 -8.01 5.71 -10.73
C ILE A 104 -8.23 6.56 -11.99
N ASN A 105 -7.68 7.77 -12.04
CA ASN A 105 -7.72 8.58 -13.24
C ASN A 105 -6.78 8.05 -14.33
N ARG A 106 -7.00 8.45 -15.57
CA ARG A 106 -6.26 7.97 -16.73
C ARG A 106 -4.74 8.16 -16.62
N LEU A 107 -4.26 9.17 -15.88
CA LEU A 107 -2.83 9.48 -15.78
C LEU A 107 -2.12 8.54 -14.82
N LEU A 108 -2.77 8.14 -13.73
CA LEU A 108 -2.15 7.42 -12.62
C LEU A 108 -2.46 5.92 -12.62
N LYS A 109 -3.60 5.51 -13.18
CA LYS A 109 -4.02 4.09 -13.11
C LYS A 109 -3.08 3.15 -13.87
N THR A 110 -2.96 1.96 -13.33
CA THR A 110 -2.13 0.86 -13.84
C THR A 110 -2.98 -0.22 -14.53
N PRO A 111 -2.37 -1.19 -15.24
CA PRO A 111 -3.10 -2.34 -15.78
C PRO A 111 -3.87 -3.13 -14.71
N GLU A 112 -3.33 -3.26 -13.50
CA GLU A 112 -3.99 -3.92 -12.37
C GLU A 112 -5.22 -3.13 -11.90
N ASP A 113 -5.18 -1.79 -11.97
CA ASP A 113 -6.35 -0.95 -11.67
C ASP A 113 -7.43 -1.11 -12.74
N ASP A 114 -7.06 -1.23 -14.02
CA ASP A 114 -8.01 -1.56 -15.09
C ASP A 114 -8.62 -2.97 -14.90
N ARG A 115 -7.81 -3.96 -14.48
CA ARG A 115 -8.29 -5.31 -14.14
C ARG A 115 -9.28 -5.24 -12.97
N PHE A 116 -8.98 -4.49 -11.92
CA PHE A 116 -9.84 -4.27 -10.77
C PHE A 116 -11.20 -3.68 -11.16
N LEU A 117 -11.21 -2.62 -11.97
CA LEU A 117 -12.45 -1.97 -12.42
C LEU A 117 -13.36 -2.90 -13.26
N ALA A 118 -12.80 -3.96 -13.83
CA ALA A 118 -13.50 -4.98 -14.60
C ALA A 118 -13.72 -6.30 -13.84
N ASP A 119 -13.30 -6.42 -12.56
CA ASP A 119 -13.37 -7.63 -11.75
C ASP A 119 -14.51 -7.54 -10.73
N PRO A 120 -15.67 -8.15 -10.99
CA PRO A 120 -16.81 -8.07 -10.09
C PRO A 120 -16.54 -8.76 -8.73
N ALA A 121 -15.66 -9.76 -8.67
CA ALA A 121 -15.34 -10.44 -7.42
C ALA A 121 -14.49 -9.54 -6.51
N PHE A 122 -13.53 -8.84 -7.07
CA PHE A 122 -12.74 -7.88 -6.29
C PHE A 122 -13.56 -6.65 -5.89
N LEU A 123 -14.38 -6.10 -6.81
CA LEU A 123 -15.29 -5.00 -6.50
C LEU A 123 -16.25 -5.36 -5.35
N ALA A 124 -16.79 -6.58 -5.33
CA ALA A 124 -17.64 -7.04 -4.24
C ALA A 124 -16.91 -7.10 -2.89
N LYS A 125 -15.61 -7.49 -2.88
CA LYS A 125 -14.77 -7.46 -1.67
C LYS A 125 -14.49 -6.04 -1.20
N VAL A 126 -14.28 -5.08 -2.11
CA VAL A 126 -14.07 -3.66 -1.78
C VAL A 126 -15.33 -3.01 -1.21
N GLU A 127 -16.51 -3.34 -1.75
CA GLU A 127 -17.79 -2.86 -1.22
C GLU A 127 -18.17 -3.51 0.12
N ASN A 128 -17.69 -4.74 0.39
CA ASN A 128 -18.06 -5.52 1.57
C ASN A 128 -16.81 -6.15 2.22
N SER A 129 -15.82 -5.35 2.53
CA SER A 129 -14.61 -5.83 3.21
C SER A 129 -14.94 -6.35 4.62
N MET A 130 -14.16 -7.31 5.07
CA MET A 130 -14.26 -7.81 6.44
C MET A 130 -13.83 -6.73 7.44
N ARG A 131 -14.47 -6.71 8.61
CA ARG A 131 -13.98 -5.90 9.71
C ARG A 131 -12.77 -6.59 10.35
N ILE A 132 -11.71 -5.84 10.65
CA ILE A 132 -10.48 -6.44 11.22
C ILE A 132 -10.74 -7.19 12.54
N ASP A 133 -11.73 -6.78 13.34
CA ASP A 133 -12.11 -7.47 14.57
C ASP A 133 -12.53 -8.93 14.33
N ASP A 134 -13.17 -9.19 13.18
CA ASP A 134 -13.76 -10.48 12.83
C ASP A 134 -12.78 -11.40 12.08
N VAL A 135 -11.57 -10.92 11.79
CA VAL A 135 -10.55 -11.68 11.04
C VAL A 135 -9.51 -12.26 11.99
N ASP A 136 -9.24 -13.55 11.85
CA ASP A 136 -8.09 -14.20 12.51
C ASP A 136 -6.84 -14.03 11.64
N PHE A 137 -5.94 -13.12 12.04
CA PHE A 137 -4.71 -12.83 11.31
C PHE A 137 -3.73 -14.00 11.34
N THR A 138 -3.80 -14.87 12.35
CA THR A 138 -2.92 -16.03 12.48
C THR A 138 -3.15 -17.11 11.42
N GLN A 139 -4.26 -17.03 10.68
CA GLN A 139 -4.60 -17.95 9.59
C GLN A 139 -4.07 -17.50 8.22
N HIS A 140 -3.32 -16.39 8.16
CA HIS A 140 -2.77 -15.87 6.92
C HIS A 140 -1.26 -16.03 6.87
N ASP A 141 -0.70 -16.29 5.70
CA ASP A 141 0.75 -16.39 5.46
C ASP A 141 1.35 -15.03 5.11
N ILE A 142 0.52 -14.12 4.58
CA ILE A 142 0.88 -12.73 4.30
C ILE A 142 -0.16 -11.79 4.92
N ILE A 143 0.32 -10.72 5.57
CA ILE A 143 -0.50 -9.59 6.05
C ILE A 143 0.06 -8.33 5.43
N PHE A 144 -0.70 -7.72 4.53
CA PHE A 144 -0.28 -6.55 3.75
C PHE A 144 -1.18 -5.36 4.05
N MET A 145 -0.60 -4.22 4.40
CA MET A 145 -1.32 -2.98 4.62
C MET A 145 -1.17 -2.05 3.41
N ALA A 146 -2.28 -1.80 2.73
CA ALA A 146 -2.36 -0.87 1.63
C ALA A 146 -2.39 0.56 2.16
N GLY A 147 -1.66 1.46 1.52
CA GLY A 147 -1.62 2.86 1.91
C GLY A 147 -2.65 3.71 1.17
N GLY A 148 -2.26 4.91 0.79
CA GLY A 148 -3.13 6.00 0.39
C GLY A 148 -3.33 6.97 1.55
N PHE A 149 -3.82 8.17 1.28
CA PHE A 149 -3.88 9.22 2.31
C PHE A 149 -4.84 8.88 3.45
N GLY A 150 -5.90 8.11 3.18
CA GLY A 150 -6.85 7.66 4.20
C GLY A 150 -6.19 6.86 5.33
N ALA A 151 -5.16 6.08 5.02
CA ALA A 151 -4.45 5.25 5.99
C ALA A 151 -3.79 6.08 7.13
N ALA A 152 -3.47 7.35 6.88
CA ALA A 152 -2.93 8.26 7.88
C ALA A 152 -3.91 8.61 9.01
N TYR A 153 -5.22 8.34 8.81
CA TYR A 153 -6.28 8.71 9.75
C TYR A 153 -6.77 7.57 10.64
N ASP A 154 -6.54 6.32 10.26
CA ASP A 154 -7.13 5.20 11.00
C ASP A 154 -6.19 4.03 11.28
N LEU A 155 -5.24 3.68 10.39
CA LEU A 155 -4.42 2.49 10.60
C LEU A 155 -3.57 2.59 11.87
N GLY A 156 -2.83 3.68 12.04
CA GLY A 156 -1.98 3.88 13.21
C GLY A 156 -2.76 4.14 14.51
N TYR A 157 -4.03 4.50 14.40
CA TYR A 157 -4.88 4.75 15.57
C TYR A 157 -5.70 3.53 16.02
N SER A 158 -5.65 2.40 15.29
CA SER A 158 -6.41 1.21 15.62
C SER A 158 -5.70 0.32 16.64
N PRO A 159 -6.18 0.25 17.90
CA PRO A 159 -5.59 -0.68 18.88
C PRO A 159 -5.83 -2.14 18.50
N VAL A 160 -6.95 -2.45 17.86
CA VAL A 160 -7.28 -3.79 17.37
C VAL A 160 -6.28 -4.23 16.31
N LEU A 161 -5.94 -3.34 15.35
CA LEU A 161 -4.92 -3.66 14.34
C LEU A 161 -3.57 -3.95 14.99
N ALA A 162 -3.14 -3.11 15.94
CA ALA A 162 -1.89 -3.29 16.65
C ALA A 162 -1.83 -4.63 17.41
N GLU A 163 -2.91 -5.01 18.10
CA GLU A 163 -3.03 -6.28 18.82
C GLU A 163 -2.95 -7.46 17.86
N LYS A 164 -3.74 -7.47 16.77
CA LYS A 164 -3.77 -8.55 15.79
C LYS A 164 -2.44 -8.71 15.04
N ILE A 165 -1.73 -7.62 14.74
CA ILE A 165 -0.36 -7.69 14.20
C ILE A 165 0.59 -8.34 15.21
N SER A 166 0.48 -7.96 16.49
CA SER A 166 1.29 -8.57 17.55
C SER A 166 1.03 -10.07 17.68
N GLU A 167 -0.25 -10.49 17.68
CA GLU A 167 -0.64 -11.91 17.72
C GLU A 167 -0.11 -12.68 16.50
N ALA A 168 -0.32 -12.13 15.30
CA ALA A 168 0.12 -12.75 14.05
C ALA A 168 1.64 -12.92 13.99
N TYR A 169 2.41 -11.97 14.50
CA TYR A 169 3.87 -12.08 14.53
C TYR A 169 4.35 -13.34 15.27
N TYR A 170 3.63 -13.76 16.33
CA TYR A 170 3.95 -14.93 17.13
C TYR A 170 3.19 -16.20 16.72
N ALA A 171 2.44 -16.16 15.63
CA ALA A 171 1.74 -17.34 15.11
C ALA A 171 2.72 -18.39 14.58
N SER A 172 2.33 -19.66 14.65
CA SER A 172 3.20 -20.80 14.30
C SER A 172 3.55 -20.89 12.80
N ASN A 173 2.72 -20.29 11.93
CA ASN A 173 2.97 -20.20 10.50
C ASN A 173 3.91 -19.05 10.12
N GLU A 174 4.32 -18.22 11.09
CA GLU A 174 5.26 -17.12 10.92
C GLU A 174 4.95 -16.23 9.70
N PRO A 175 3.78 -15.57 9.64
CA PRO A 175 3.40 -14.77 8.48
C PRO A 175 4.41 -13.67 8.16
N VAL A 176 4.54 -13.38 6.88
CA VAL A 176 5.27 -12.19 6.41
C VAL A 176 4.33 -10.99 6.51
N ILE A 177 4.75 -9.96 7.23
CA ILE A 177 3.94 -8.80 7.56
C ILE A 177 4.54 -7.56 6.91
N GLY A 178 3.71 -6.66 6.39
CA GLY A 178 4.24 -5.42 5.82
C GLY A 178 3.20 -4.59 5.12
N GLY A 179 3.67 -3.72 4.24
CA GLY A 179 2.82 -2.80 3.49
C GLY A 179 3.62 -1.73 2.78
N VAL A 180 2.93 -0.76 2.22
CA VAL A 180 3.57 0.33 1.47
C VAL A 180 3.04 1.70 1.90
N CYS A 181 3.85 2.74 1.67
CA CYS A 181 3.43 4.13 1.80
C CYS A 181 2.89 4.43 3.20
N HIS A 182 1.67 4.99 3.30
CA HIS A 182 0.99 5.22 4.58
C HIS A 182 0.49 3.93 5.25
N GLY A 183 0.39 2.81 4.50
CA GLY A 183 -0.03 1.53 5.07
C GLY A 183 0.85 1.04 6.22
N VAL A 184 2.14 1.35 6.20
CA VAL A 184 3.08 0.99 7.27
C VAL A 184 2.75 1.59 8.65
N LEU A 185 1.88 2.61 8.70
CA LEU A 185 1.37 3.14 9.96
C LEU A 185 0.62 2.10 10.79
N GLY A 186 0.05 1.07 10.17
CA GLY A 186 -0.58 -0.04 10.89
C GLY A 186 0.37 -0.84 11.79
N LEU A 187 1.69 -0.67 11.64
CA LEU A 187 2.72 -1.38 12.41
C LEU A 187 3.17 -0.64 13.68
N ILE A 188 2.99 0.70 13.74
CA ILE A 188 3.70 1.56 14.72
C ILE A 188 3.36 1.28 16.18
N ASN A 189 2.19 0.71 16.45
CA ASN A 189 1.69 0.44 17.80
C ASN A 189 1.70 -1.04 18.18
N ALA A 190 2.12 -1.95 17.27
CA ALA A 190 2.29 -3.36 17.57
C ALA A 190 3.37 -3.56 18.66
N LYS A 191 3.12 -4.51 19.57
CA LYS A 191 3.96 -4.76 20.74
C LYS A 191 4.53 -6.18 20.72
N ASP A 192 5.72 -6.32 21.25
CA ASP A 192 6.29 -7.63 21.61
C ASP A 192 5.70 -8.14 22.95
N ARG A 193 6.12 -9.33 23.37
CA ARG A 193 5.66 -9.98 24.61
C ARG A 193 6.06 -9.21 25.88
N ASP A 194 7.04 -8.33 25.79
CA ASP A 194 7.50 -7.45 26.89
C ASP A 194 6.81 -6.09 26.88
N GLY A 195 5.87 -5.86 25.92
CA GLY A 195 5.16 -4.60 25.76
C GLY A 195 5.97 -3.49 25.08
N LYS A 196 7.15 -3.82 24.52
CA LYS A 196 7.96 -2.88 23.74
C LYS A 196 7.45 -2.83 22.30
N SER A 197 7.87 -1.80 21.55
CA SER A 197 7.54 -1.72 20.12
C SER A 197 8.09 -2.95 19.38
N LEU A 198 7.19 -3.68 18.68
CA LEU A 198 7.55 -4.86 17.90
C LEU A 198 8.52 -4.57 16.76
N ILE A 199 8.49 -3.34 16.25
CA ILE A 199 9.30 -2.90 15.12
C ILE A 199 10.55 -2.10 15.52
N ALA A 200 10.82 -1.91 16.83
CA ALA A 200 12.01 -1.20 17.28
C ALA A 200 13.30 -1.94 16.87
N GLY A 201 14.26 -1.19 16.33
CA GLY A 201 15.54 -1.71 15.85
C GLY A 201 15.47 -2.41 14.49
N ARG A 202 14.29 -2.57 13.87
CA ARG A 202 14.13 -3.17 12.54
C ARG A 202 14.39 -2.17 11.43
N ARG A 203 14.94 -2.64 10.32
CA ARG A 203 15.09 -1.86 9.08
C ARG A 203 13.76 -1.85 8.35
N MET A 204 13.23 -0.67 8.06
CA MET A 204 11.94 -0.50 7.36
C MET A 204 11.92 0.79 6.56
N THR A 205 10.97 0.90 5.65
CA THR A 205 10.68 2.11 4.88
C THR A 205 9.17 2.39 4.85
N GLY A 206 8.82 3.57 4.40
CA GLY A 206 7.47 4.05 4.14
C GLY A 206 7.55 5.37 3.38
N VAL A 207 6.41 6.03 3.13
CA VAL A 207 6.46 7.33 2.45
C VAL A 207 7.22 8.34 3.29
N THR A 208 8.11 9.09 2.62
CA THR A 208 8.97 10.08 3.27
C THR A 208 8.22 11.36 3.60
N ASP A 209 8.64 12.05 4.66
CA ASP A 209 8.10 13.38 5.00
C ASP A 209 8.33 14.38 3.85
N LYS A 210 9.40 14.20 3.07
CA LYS A 210 9.66 14.97 1.85
C LYS A 210 8.57 14.74 0.80
N GLN A 211 8.20 13.49 0.51
CA GLN A 211 7.14 13.18 -0.44
C GLN A 211 5.78 13.74 0.01
N ILE A 212 5.45 13.62 1.29
CA ILE A 212 4.22 14.17 1.87
C ILE A 212 4.17 15.69 1.68
N LYS A 213 5.29 16.37 1.89
CA LYS A 213 5.43 17.82 1.66
C LYS A 213 5.30 18.17 0.16
N GLU A 214 5.93 17.40 -0.72
CA GLU A 214 5.83 17.58 -2.19
C GLU A 214 4.40 17.43 -2.68
N LEU A 215 3.60 16.56 -2.05
CA LEU A 215 2.18 16.36 -2.33
C LEU A 215 1.28 17.43 -1.71
N GLY A 216 1.81 18.33 -0.87
CA GLY A 216 1.06 19.42 -0.24
C GLY A 216 0.10 18.99 0.86
N ILE A 217 0.27 17.80 1.44
CA ILE A 217 -0.64 17.22 2.44
C ILE A 217 -0.05 17.15 3.85
N ILE A 218 1.13 17.71 4.08
CA ILE A 218 1.84 17.60 5.36
C ILE A 218 1.07 18.24 6.53
N GLU A 219 0.31 19.32 6.28
CA GLU A 219 -0.51 19.97 7.29
C GLU A 219 -1.92 19.37 7.41
N ILE A 220 -2.26 18.43 6.52
CA ILE A 220 -3.60 17.86 6.45
C ILE A 220 -3.62 16.47 7.08
N THR A 221 -2.64 15.61 6.75
CA THR A 221 -2.57 14.24 7.27
C THR A 221 -2.08 14.23 8.73
N PRO A 222 -2.76 13.51 9.64
CA PRO A 222 -2.44 13.56 11.07
C PRO A 222 -1.23 12.72 11.47
N GLN A 223 -0.84 11.72 10.66
CA GLN A 223 0.33 10.87 10.88
C GLN A 223 1.18 10.78 9.60
N HIS A 224 2.51 10.88 9.78
CA HIS A 224 3.48 10.79 8.71
C HIS A 224 4.35 9.55 8.91
N PRO A 225 4.37 8.59 7.98
CA PRO A 225 5.03 7.29 8.14
C PRO A 225 6.50 7.38 8.55
N GLU A 226 7.33 8.18 7.88
CA GLU A 226 8.74 8.34 8.27
C GLU A 226 8.88 8.82 9.71
N THR A 227 8.17 9.89 10.07
CA THR A 227 8.18 10.45 11.43
C THR A 227 7.72 9.42 12.46
N GLU A 228 6.60 8.72 12.24
CA GLU A 228 6.04 7.78 13.21
C GLU A 228 6.84 6.48 13.32
N LEU A 229 7.40 5.96 12.21
CA LEU A 229 8.29 4.80 12.24
C LEU A 229 9.58 5.10 13.02
N ARG A 230 10.18 6.29 12.81
CA ARG A 230 11.35 6.72 13.60
C ARG A 230 11.05 6.84 15.09
N LYS A 231 9.88 7.39 15.46
CA LYS A 231 9.41 7.45 16.87
C LYS A 231 9.20 6.05 17.46
N ALA A 232 8.75 5.08 16.65
CA ALA A 232 8.60 3.69 17.08
C ALA A 232 9.93 2.94 17.22
N GLY A 233 11.07 3.57 16.89
CA GLY A 233 12.42 3.03 17.04
C GLY A 233 12.95 2.29 15.81
N VAL A 234 12.32 2.46 14.64
CA VAL A 234 12.73 1.84 13.37
C VAL A 234 14.03 2.46 12.85
N ILE A 235 14.90 1.65 12.28
CA ILE A 235 16.03 2.08 11.43
C ILE A 235 15.42 2.38 10.06
N PHE A 236 14.96 3.63 9.88
CA PHE A 236 14.25 4.04 8.68
C PHE A 236 15.19 4.25 7.50
N GLU A 237 14.89 3.58 6.39
CA GLU A 237 15.60 3.72 5.13
C GLU A 237 14.73 4.43 4.09
N SER A 238 15.33 5.24 3.25
CA SER A 238 14.65 5.91 2.14
C SER A 238 15.56 6.09 0.94
N ASN A 239 14.96 6.01 -0.24
CA ASN A 239 15.57 6.43 -1.49
C ASN A 239 14.97 7.81 -1.86
N THR A 240 15.85 8.75 -2.17
CA THR A 240 15.47 10.14 -2.47
C THR A 240 15.78 10.47 -3.93
N ARG A 241 14.85 11.17 -4.59
CA ARG A 241 15.00 11.73 -5.94
C ARG A 241 14.64 13.22 -5.94
N ILE A 242 14.72 13.87 -7.11
CA ILE A 242 14.23 15.25 -7.27
C ILE A 242 12.77 15.35 -6.79
N MET A 243 11.96 14.36 -7.17
CA MET A 243 10.59 14.17 -6.69
C MET A 243 10.48 12.74 -6.12
N ASP A 244 10.26 12.63 -4.81
CA ASP A 244 10.30 11.33 -4.12
C ASP A 244 9.16 10.40 -4.54
N PHE A 245 8.06 10.90 -5.09
CA PHE A 245 7.02 10.03 -5.65
C PHE A 245 7.50 9.17 -6.84
N LEU A 246 8.65 9.48 -7.44
CA LEU A 246 9.34 8.65 -8.44
C LEU A 246 10.45 7.77 -7.85
N ALA A 247 10.71 7.88 -6.55
CA ALA A 247 11.65 7.01 -5.86
C ALA A 247 11.04 5.62 -5.65
N THR A 248 11.89 4.60 -5.55
CA THR A 248 11.48 3.22 -5.30
C THR A 248 12.43 2.62 -4.28
N LEU A 249 11.90 2.06 -3.21
CA LEU A 249 12.66 1.29 -2.24
C LEU A 249 11.76 0.23 -1.62
N VAL A 250 12.27 -0.98 -1.52
CA VAL A 250 11.69 -2.06 -0.72
C VAL A 250 12.73 -2.51 0.30
N VAL A 251 12.32 -2.63 1.54
CA VAL A 251 13.17 -3.10 2.63
C VAL A 251 12.58 -4.38 3.20
N VAL A 252 13.40 -5.41 3.25
CA VAL A 252 13.16 -6.64 4.01
C VAL A 252 13.96 -6.50 5.30
N ASP A 253 13.36 -6.73 6.47
CA ASP A 253 14.06 -6.67 7.73
C ASP A 253 15.02 -7.86 7.90
N ASP A 254 15.96 -7.76 8.83
CA ASP A 254 17.03 -8.74 8.99
C ASP A 254 16.53 -10.12 9.45
N GLU A 255 15.31 -10.21 10.00
CA GLU A 255 14.66 -11.46 10.39
C GLU A 255 13.73 -12.03 9.30
N GLU A 256 13.62 -11.35 8.14
CA GLU A 256 12.74 -11.76 7.03
C GLU A 256 11.26 -11.89 7.43
N ARG A 257 10.83 -11.09 8.41
CA ARG A 257 9.47 -11.09 8.95
C ARG A 257 8.66 -9.88 8.48
N PHE A 258 9.34 -8.76 8.17
CA PHE A 258 8.70 -7.55 7.69
C PHE A 258 9.23 -7.14 6.32
N VAL A 259 8.30 -6.82 5.41
CA VAL A 259 8.61 -6.28 4.09
C VAL A 259 7.86 -4.97 3.90
N THR A 260 8.57 -3.88 3.71
CA THR A 260 7.97 -2.57 3.54
C THR A 260 8.41 -1.89 2.27
N GLY A 261 7.49 -1.19 1.62
CA GLY A 261 7.74 -0.39 0.42
C GLY A 261 7.55 1.10 0.67
N GLN A 262 8.39 1.92 0.05
CA GLN A 262 8.43 3.34 0.33
C GLN A 262 7.15 4.07 -0.09
N ASN A 263 6.60 3.75 -1.27
CA ASN A 263 5.44 4.42 -1.84
C ASN A 263 4.75 3.56 -2.92
N GLN A 264 3.81 4.14 -3.65
CA GLN A 264 3.06 3.48 -4.73
C GLN A 264 3.94 2.77 -5.78
N ASN A 265 5.14 3.28 -6.03
CA ASN A 265 6.07 2.68 -7.00
C ASN A 265 6.69 1.37 -6.49
N SER A 266 6.65 1.14 -5.19
CA SER A 266 7.24 -0.04 -4.55
C SER A 266 6.24 -1.20 -4.39
N GLY A 267 4.95 -0.98 -4.67
CA GLY A 267 3.88 -1.95 -4.36
C GLY A 267 4.06 -3.32 -5.01
N ARG A 268 4.41 -3.36 -6.30
CA ARG A 268 4.65 -4.63 -7.03
C ARG A 268 5.82 -5.42 -6.44
N GLU A 269 6.94 -4.74 -6.19
CA GLU A 269 8.13 -5.38 -5.62
C GLU A 269 7.87 -5.82 -4.17
N THR A 270 7.24 -5.00 -3.34
CA THR A 270 6.90 -5.36 -1.97
C THR A 270 6.10 -6.65 -1.91
N ALA A 271 5.02 -6.73 -2.69
CA ALA A 271 4.19 -7.94 -2.77
C ALA A 271 4.99 -9.16 -3.26
N HIS A 272 5.87 -8.96 -4.23
CA HIS A 272 6.70 -10.05 -4.77
C HIS A 272 7.70 -10.56 -3.74
N ARG A 273 8.40 -9.67 -3.01
CA ARG A 273 9.32 -10.07 -1.94
C ARG A 273 8.63 -10.85 -0.82
N MET A 274 7.39 -10.47 -0.49
CA MET A 274 6.60 -11.25 0.48
C MET A 274 6.30 -12.66 -0.03
N LEU A 275 5.98 -12.83 -1.32
CA LEU A 275 5.78 -14.16 -1.93
C LEU A 275 7.06 -15.00 -1.91
N GLU A 276 8.22 -14.43 -2.24
CA GLU A 276 9.52 -15.11 -2.19
C GLU A 276 9.80 -15.67 -0.79
N LEU A 277 9.54 -14.86 0.26
CA LEU A 277 9.73 -15.28 1.65
C LEU A 277 8.75 -16.39 2.08
N VAL A 278 7.49 -16.35 1.62
CA VAL A 278 6.55 -17.44 1.89
C VAL A 278 6.95 -18.71 1.14
N ALA A 279 7.42 -18.59 -0.10
CA ALA A 279 7.89 -19.73 -0.88
C ALA A 279 9.10 -20.42 -0.22
N SER A 280 10.08 -19.64 0.26
CA SER A 280 11.28 -20.15 0.93
C SER A 280 10.97 -20.96 2.21
N LYS A 281 9.91 -20.58 2.94
CA LYS A 281 9.46 -21.29 4.14
C LYS A 281 8.65 -22.56 3.83
N SER A 282 8.23 -22.73 2.57
CA SER A 282 7.37 -23.85 2.16
C SER A 282 8.16 -25.04 1.55
N THR A 283 9.47 -24.87 1.36
CA THR A 283 10.42 -25.88 0.89
C THR A 283 11.11 -26.57 2.08
#